data_bf26f01907de64b288f941a1e645e4fe
#
_entry.id   bf26f01907de64b288f941a1e645e4fe
#
_cell.length_a   1.000
_cell.length_b   1.000
_cell.length_c   1.000
_cell.angle_alpha   90.00
_cell.angle_beta   90.00
_cell.angle_gamma   90.00
#
_symmetry.space_group_name_H-M   'P 1'
#
loop_
_entity.id
_entity.type
_entity.pdbx_description
1 polymer ?
#
loop_
_entity_poly.entity_id
_entity_poly.type
_entity_poly.pdbx_seq_one_letter_code
_entity_poly.pdbx_strand_id
1 'polypeptide(L)'
;MTTNNKNIADFEVRDYRSFASRDDSLLPGLSDLQTRSYEDFLQLNVPASRRKVQGLEALFADVFPIESHDKTLALEYGGYALGRPRYTPSECRELRYSYSYPLRVKMALRQGEQAIEEEIFLGEVPVMMGGGEFIVNGSERVVVAQLHRSPGIDFALDRASGDKKLHTARIIPERGSWVDFMVSGKGALQVRIDQQGKFSALTLLRALNPEWGSDGQLLALFYDVEKVVRPKKGSKAKFASAIEGRLALEQIRDTRTGEEWVKSGQVITAEIAEHIAASALTELDLLVDPEDPLIINSLKEDTSNNHEEALSAIYAKLRPGNPVQLEKARELLQDRFFNEARYSLGKVGRFRISRKFSRPEEANNGPRTLQIE
;
A
#
# COMPACT_ATOMS: atom_id res chain seq x y z
N MET A 1 22.11 -47.85 -12.12
CA MET A 1 21.88 -47.17 -13.41
C MET A 1 21.95 -45.69 -13.16
N THR A 2 23.10 -45.11 -13.46
CA THR A 2 23.41 -43.70 -13.29
C THR A 2 22.64 -42.90 -14.34
N THR A 3 21.56 -42.26 -13.95
CA THR A 3 20.83 -41.32 -14.81
C THR A 3 21.68 -40.07 -14.99
N ASN A 4 22.25 -39.92 -16.16
CA ASN A 4 22.88 -38.70 -16.65
C ASN A 4 21.89 -37.57 -16.56
N ASN A 5 22.07 -36.71 -15.56
CA ASN A 5 21.44 -35.38 -15.48
C ASN A 5 22.13 -34.51 -16.53
N LYS A 6 21.69 -34.60 -17.81
CA LYS A 6 22.09 -33.62 -18.80
C LYS A 6 21.48 -32.29 -18.37
N ASN A 7 22.33 -31.37 -17.97
CA ASN A 7 21.99 -30.00 -17.65
C ASN A 7 21.17 -29.36 -18.77
N ILE A 8 20.17 -28.63 -18.44
CA ILE A 8 19.32 -27.81 -19.34
C ILE A 8 20.18 -26.85 -20.20
N ALA A 9 21.40 -26.56 -19.75
CA ALA A 9 22.41 -25.76 -20.45
C ALA A 9 23.03 -26.44 -21.69
N ASP A 10 22.81 -27.74 -21.89
CA ASP A 10 23.44 -28.50 -23.01
C ASP A 10 22.67 -28.41 -24.34
N PHE A 11 21.60 -27.61 -24.42
CA PHE A 11 20.96 -27.34 -25.70
C PHE A 11 21.75 -26.28 -26.47
N GLU A 12 22.63 -26.72 -27.34
CA GLU A 12 23.31 -25.97 -28.40
C GLU A 12 23.60 -24.51 -28.06
N VAL A 13 24.45 -24.28 -27.08
CA VAL A 13 25.20 -23.02 -27.01
C VAL A 13 26.13 -23.06 -28.23
N ARG A 14 25.76 -22.44 -29.33
CA ARG A 14 26.70 -22.15 -30.41
C ARG A 14 27.81 -21.34 -29.78
N ASP A 15 29.01 -21.91 -29.87
CA ASP A 15 30.23 -21.30 -29.33
C ASP A 15 30.52 -20.02 -30.13
N TYR A 16 29.86 -18.96 -29.79
CA TYR A 16 30.24 -17.62 -30.25
C TYR A 16 31.58 -17.31 -29.58
N ARG A 17 32.57 -16.87 -30.35
CA ARG A 17 33.85 -16.44 -29.82
C ARG A 17 33.66 -15.56 -28.61
N SER A 18 33.76 -16.13 -27.43
CA SER A 18 33.68 -15.42 -26.18
C SER A 18 35.00 -14.67 -25.98
N PHE A 19 34.94 -13.38 -25.82
CA PHE A 19 36.06 -12.58 -25.31
C PHE A 19 36.29 -12.77 -23.81
N ALA A 20 35.48 -13.60 -23.15
CA ALA A 20 35.54 -13.89 -21.71
C ALA A 20 36.83 -14.65 -21.27
N SER A 21 37.65 -15.10 -22.19
CA SER A 21 38.97 -15.71 -21.89
C SER A 21 40.05 -14.67 -21.56
N ARG A 22 39.78 -13.38 -21.64
CA ARG A 22 40.67 -12.34 -21.17
C ARG A 22 40.22 -11.91 -19.77
N ASP A 23 41.09 -12.11 -18.78
CA ASP A 23 40.86 -11.73 -17.38
C ASP A 23 40.48 -10.24 -17.17
N ASP A 24 40.65 -9.42 -18.20
CA ASP A 24 40.38 -7.98 -18.17
C ASP A 24 38.98 -7.58 -18.67
N SER A 25 38.19 -8.53 -19.20
CA SER A 25 36.85 -8.18 -19.73
C SER A 25 35.74 -8.37 -18.67
N LEU A 26 35.57 -7.38 -17.85
CA LEU A 26 34.43 -7.25 -16.89
C LEU A 26 33.09 -6.91 -17.60
N LEU A 27 33.03 -7.09 -18.94
CA LEU A 27 31.78 -6.80 -19.66
C LEU A 27 30.82 -7.96 -19.50
N PRO A 28 29.66 -7.76 -18.83
CA PRO A 28 28.64 -8.79 -18.77
C PRO A 28 28.09 -9.09 -20.16
N GLY A 29 27.65 -10.34 -20.38
CA GLY A 29 26.95 -10.70 -21.61
C GLY A 29 25.70 -9.86 -21.81
N LEU A 30 25.34 -9.58 -23.06
CA LEU A 30 24.17 -8.75 -23.37
C LEU A 30 22.85 -9.36 -22.87
N SER A 31 22.76 -10.67 -22.78
CA SER A 31 21.59 -11.40 -22.27
C SER A 31 21.68 -11.80 -20.79
N ASP A 32 22.81 -11.50 -20.12
CA ASP A 32 23.04 -11.93 -18.73
C ASP A 32 21.94 -11.44 -17.77
N LEU A 33 21.39 -10.25 -18.02
CA LEU A 33 20.31 -9.72 -17.20
C LEU A 33 19.08 -10.65 -17.21
N GLN A 34 18.69 -11.14 -18.38
CA GLN A 34 17.54 -12.03 -18.55
C GLN A 34 17.87 -13.44 -18.04
N THR A 35 18.99 -14.02 -18.46
CA THR A 35 19.35 -15.40 -18.12
C THR A 35 19.59 -15.59 -16.64
N ARG A 36 20.38 -14.71 -16.01
CA ARG A 36 20.63 -14.78 -14.55
C ARG A 36 19.39 -14.54 -13.73
N SER A 37 18.55 -13.55 -14.10
CA SER A 37 17.30 -13.30 -13.38
C SER A 37 16.34 -14.48 -13.46
N TYR A 38 16.32 -15.21 -14.58
CA TYR A 38 15.48 -16.37 -14.75
C TYR A 38 16.04 -17.61 -14.02
N GLU A 39 17.35 -17.78 -14.01
CA GLU A 39 18.02 -18.80 -13.19
C GLU A 39 17.75 -18.58 -11.70
N ASP A 40 17.86 -17.34 -11.24
CA ASP A 40 17.52 -16.95 -9.87
C ASP A 40 16.02 -17.13 -9.54
N PHE A 41 15.15 -16.93 -10.54
CA PHE A 41 13.71 -17.14 -10.39
C PHE A 41 13.36 -18.61 -10.19
N LEU A 42 13.88 -19.49 -11.04
CA LEU A 42 13.55 -20.92 -11.01
C LEU A 42 14.45 -21.76 -10.12
N GLN A 43 15.69 -21.34 -9.87
CA GLN A 43 16.69 -22.07 -9.07
C GLN A 43 16.75 -23.57 -9.37
N LEU A 44 16.64 -23.96 -10.64
CA LEU A 44 16.51 -25.38 -11.06
C LEU A 44 17.70 -26.23 -10.67
N ASN A 45 18.90 -25.67 -10.77
CA ASN A 45 20.15 -26.36 -10.48
C ASN A 45 20.48 -26.43 -8.98
N VAL A 46 19.61 -25.86 -8.13
CA VAL A 46 19.78 -25.83 -6.67
C VAL A 46 18.87 -26.86 -6.03
N PRO A 47 19.38 -27.77 -5.19
CA PRO A 47 18.53 -28.69 -4.42
C PRO A 47 17.52 -27.93 -3.58
N ALA A 48 16.28 -28.45 -3.45
CA ALA A 48 15.19 -27.79 -2.73
C ALA A 48 15.59 -27.30 -1.32
N SER A 49 16.40 -28.07 -0.60
CA SER A 49 16.89 -27.72 0.75
C SER A 49 17.90 -26.57 0.81
N ARG A 50 18.44 -26.14 -0.34
CA ARG A 50 19.44 -25.05 -0.45
C ARG A 50 18.95 -23.86 -1.23
N ARG A 51 17.71 -23.89 -1.71
CA ARG A 51 17.13 -22.77 -2.45
C ARG A 51 17.02 -21.55 -1.55
N LYS A 52 17.34 -20.41 -2.12
CA LYS A 52 17.14 -19.13 -1.45
C LYS A 52 15.66 -18.75 -1.56
N VAL A 53 15.15 -18.04 -0.57
CA VAL A 53 13.78 -17.49 -0.60
C VAL A 53 13.73 -16.29 -1.56
N GLN A 54 13.72 -16.60 -2.87
CA GLN A 54 13.63 -15.63 -3.96
C GLN A 54 12.91 -16.27 -5.16
N GLY A 55 12.36 -15.44 -6.06
CA GLY A 55 11.67 -15.91 -7.25
C GLY A 55 10.46 -16.79 -6.92
N LEU A 56 10.42 -17.98 -7.54
CA LEU A 56 9.31 -18.93 -7.35
C LEU A 56 9.23 -19.47 -5.92
N GLU A 57 10.37 -19.69 -5.27
CA GLU A 57 10.42 -20.14 -3.87
C GLU A 57 9.82 -19.09 -2.92
N ALA A 58 10.12 -17.80 -3.14
CA ALA A 58 9.55 -16.72 -2.35
C ALA A 58 8.04 -16.62 -2.54
N LEU A 59 7.53 -16.85 -3.76
CA LEU A 59 6.10 -16.83 -4.05
C LEU A 59 5.37 -17.94 -3.28
N PHE A 60 5.92 -19.14 -3.26
CA PHE A 60 5.32 -20.24 -2.49
C PHE A 60 5.42 -19.98 -0.98
N ALA A 61 6.52 -19.46 -0.48
CA ALA A 61 6.68 -19.10 0.92
C ALA A 61 5.71 -17.98 1.38
N ASP A 62 5.29 -17.10 0.47
CA ASP A 62 4.34 -16.02 0.75
C ASP A 62 2.88 -16.52 0.76
N VAL A 63 2.57 -17.56 -0.03
CA VAL A 63 1.22 -18.12 -0.14
C VAL A 63 0.94 -19.18 0.91
N PHE A 64 1.92 -20.01 1.24
CA PHE A 64 1.78 -21.12 2.16
C PHE A 64 2.37 -20.80 3.55
N PRO A 65 1.78 -21.33 4.65
CA PRO A 65 0.68 -22.30 4.68
C PRO A 65 -0.69 -21.67 4.41
N ILE A 66 -1.59 -22.43 3.77
CA ILE A 66 -2.99 -22.04 3.63
C ILE A 66 -3.77 -22.76 4.71
N GLU A 67 -4.33 -22.00 5.64
CA GLU A 67 -5.12 -22.53 6.75
C GLU A 67 -6.62 -22.45 6.45
N SER A 68 -7.39 -23.44 6.93
CA SER A 68 -8.85 -23.40 6.92
C SER A 68 -9.36 -22.35 7.92
N HIS A 69 -10.60 -21.88 7.73
CA HIS A 69 -11.21 -20.86 8.58
C HIS A 69 -11.25 -21.26 10.08
N ASP A 70 -11.46 -22.54 10.35
CA ASP A 70 -11.48 -23.16 11.69
C ASP A 70 -10.09 -23.60 12.18
N LYS A 71 -9.04 -23.37 11.39
CA LYS A 71 -7.64 -23.76 11.67
C LYS A 71 -7.42 -25.25 11.96
N THR A 72 -8.37 -26.09 11.53
CA THR A 72 -8.26 -27.55 11.69
C THR A 72 -7.42 -28.20 10.61
N LEU A 73 -7.33 -27.56 9.44
CA LEU A 73 -6.57 -28.02 8.28
C LEU A 73 -5.56 -26.97 7.87
N ALA A 74 -4.35 -27.42 7.55
CA ALA A 74 -3.28 -26.57 6.98
C ALA A 74 -2.69 -27.26 5.76
N LEU A 75 -2.59 -26.54 4.65
CA LEU A 75 -1.89 -26.98 3.45
C LEU A 75 -0.49 -26.37 3.46
N GLU A 76 0.51 -27.21 3.61
CA GLU A 76 1.92 -26.84 3.73
C GLU A 76 2.68 -27.07 2.41
N TYR A 77 3.70 -26.26 2.17
CA TYR A 77 4.56 -26.35 1.01
C TYR A 77 5.83 -27.14 1.34
N GLY A 78 6.14 -28.16 0.51
CA GLY A 78 7.29 -29.04 0.68
C GLY A 78 8.39 -28.90 -0.39
N GLY A 79 8.20 -27.98 -1.35
CA GLY A 79 9.15 -27.76 -2.44
C GLY A 79 8.54 -28.00 -3.83
N TYR A 80 9.19 -27.51 -4.87
CA TYR A 80 8.77 -27.74 -6.26
C TYR A 80 9.85 -28.46 -7.08
N ALA A 81 9.39 -29.11 -8.14
CA ALA A 81 10.22 -29.72 -9.16
C ALA A 81 9.65 -29.44 -10.55
N LEU A 82 10.53 -29.28 -11.53
CA LEU A 82 10.14 -29.27 -12.94
C LEU A 82 10.38 -30.65 -13.57
N GLY A 83 9.35 -31.13 -14.24
CA GLY A 83 9.43 -32.38 -14.99
C GLY A 83 10.17 -32.23 -16.33
N ARG A 84 10.15 -33.27 -17.13
CA ARG A 84 10.74 -33.21 -18.48
C ARG A 84 9.77 -32.56 -19.46
N PRO A 85 10.25 -31.73 -20.40
CA PRO A 85 9.42 -31.15 -21.44
C PRO A 85 8.82 -32.25 -22.32
N ARG A 86 7.61 -32.00 -22.79
CA ARG A 86 6.90 -32.93 -23.66
C ARG A 86 7.44 -32.95 -25.08
N TYR A 87 7.86 -31.77 -25.56
CA TYR A 87 8.36 -31.55 -26.91
C TYR A 87 9.73 -30.88 -26.84
N THR A 88 10.51 -31.10 -27.90
CA THR A 88 11.79 -30.40 -28.09
C THR A 88 11.55 -28.96 -28.57
N PRO A 89 12.53 -28.06 -28.44
CA PRO A 89 12.41 -26.70 -28.96
C PRO A 89 12.08 -26.65 -30.47
N SER A 90 12.65 -27.54 -31.28
CA SER A 90 12.38 -27.60 -32.72
C SER A 90 10.95 -28.02 -33.01
N GLU A 91 10.46 -29.06 -32.34
CA GLU A 91 9.06 -29.48 -32.44
C GLU A 91 8.09 -28.39 -32.00
N CYS A 92 8.41 -27.65 -30.93
CA CYS A 92 7.59 -26.54 -30.49
C CYS A 92 7.47 -25.44 -31.56
N ARG A 93 8.55 -25.14 -32.31
CA ARG A 93 8.51 -24.16 -33.41
C ARG A 93 7.64 -24.64 -34.55
N GLU A 94 7.79 -25.91 -34.96
CA GLU A 94 7.05 -26.50 -36.07
C GLU A 94 5.54 -26.67 -35.74
N LEU A 95 5.27 -27.25 -34.58
CA LEU A 95 3.90 -27.55 -34.13
C LEU A 95 3.17 -26.38 -33.53
N ARG A 96 3.83 -25.21 -33.39
CA ARG A 96 3.29 -23.98 -32.77
C ARG A 96 2.90 -24.16 -31.30
N TYR A 97 3.67 -24.95 -30.57
CA TYR A 97 3.51 -25.10 -29.13
C TYR A 97 4.48 -24.19 -28.35
N SER A 98 4.18 -24.02 -27.07
CA SER A 98 5.10 -23.36 -26.15
C SER A 98 6.08 -24.37 -25.57
N TYR A 99 7.37 -23.99 -25.50
CA TYR A 99 8.37 -24.80 -24.84
C TYR A 99 8.27 -24.60 -23.33
N SER A 100 7.75 -25.59 -22.64
CA SER A 100 7.42 -25.54 -21.22
C SER A 100 7.77 -26.82 -20.49
N TYR A 101 7.97 -26.70 -19.20
CA TYR A 101 8.19 -27.82 -18.30
C TYR A 101 7.00 -27.95 -17.33
N PRO A 102 6.54 -29.17 -17.05
CA PRO A 102 5.50 -29.40 -16.08
C PRO A 102 6.01 -29.05 -14.67
N LEU A 103 5.33 -28.12 -14.02
CA LEU A 103 5.59 -27.72 -12.65
C LEU A 103 4.84 -28.64 -11.69
N ARG A 104 5.55 -29.30 -10.81
CA ARG A 104 5.02 -30.13 -9.74
C ARG A 104 5.43 -29.57 -8.41
N VAL A 105 4.51 -29.55 -7.46
CA VAL A 105 4.72 -29.05 -6.12
C VAL A 105 4.38 -30.14 -5.12
N LYS A 106 5.29 -30.37 -4.20
CA LYS A 106 5.05 -31.22 -3.03
C LYS A 106 4.26 -30.43 -2.02
N MET A 107 3.12 -30.94 -1.64
CA MET A 107 2.25 -30.34 -0.65
C MET A 107 1.91 -31.37 0.42
N ALA A 108 1.78 -30.90 1.65
CA ALA A 108 1.34 -31.69 2.79
C ALA A 108 0.05 -31.12 3.33
N LEU A 109 -1.02 -31.90 3.30
CA LEU A 109 -2.26 -31.55 3.99
C LEU A 109 -2.17 -32.08 5.42
N ARG A 110 -2.12 -31.16 6.38
CA ARG A 110 -2.04 -31.46 7.81
C ARG A 110 -3.42 -31.35 8.45
N GLN A 111 -3.80 -32.38 9.18
CA GLN A 111 -4.99 -32.44 10.04
C GLN A 111 -4.58 -32.94 11.43
N GLY A 112 -4.40 -32.03 12.39
CA GLY A 112 -3.86 -32.37 13.68
C GLY A 112 -2.46 -32.99 13.59
N GLU A 113 -2.29 -34.25 14.04
CA GLU A 113 -1.02 -34.99 13.96
C GLU A 113 -0.83 -35.76 12.64
N GLN A 114 -1.87 -35.85 11.82
CA GLN A 114 -1.80 -36.55 10.53
C GLN A 114 -1.38 -35.60 9.43
N ALA A 115 -0.45 -36.05 8.57
CA ALA A 115 -0.05 -35.35 7.37
C ALA A 115 -0.13 -36.27 6.17
N ILE A 116 -0.76 -35.82 5.11
CA ILE A 116 -0.84 -36.51 3.82
C ILE A 116 0.02 -35.72 2.85
N GLU A 117 1.10 -36.32 2.36
CA GLU A 117 2.01 -35.68 1.41
C GLU A 117 1.71 -36.20 -0.01
N GLU A 118 1.56 -35.26 -0.94
CA GLU A 118 1.39 -35.58 -2.36
C GLU A 118 2.16 -34.60 -3.25
N GLU A 119 2.55 -35.09 -4.44
CA GLU A 119 3.13 -34.26 -5.50
C GLU A 119 2.04 -33.89 -6.51
N ILE A 120 1.69 -32.61 -6.54
CA ILE A 120 0.57 -32.07 -7.32
C ILE A 120 1.12 -31.38 -8.58
N PHE A 121 0.56 -31.68 -9.74
CA PHE A 121 0.80 -30.95 -10.97
C PHE A 121 0.03 -29.61 -10.95
N LEU A 122 0.76 -28.48 -10.95
CA LEU A 122 0.13 -27.16 -10.96
C LEU A 122 -0.07 -26.59 -12.37
N GLY A 123 0.73 -27.01 -13.32
CA GLY A 123 0.66 -26.49 -14.68
C GLY A 123 2.00 -26.57 -15.39
N GLU A 124 2.12 -25.87 -16.50
CA GLU A 124 3.34 -25.81 -17.28
C GLU A 124 3.98 -24.41 -17.18
N VAL A 125 5.29 -24.37 -16.99
CA VAL A 125 6.06 -23.12 -16.94
C VAL A 125 6.92 -23.02 -18.19
N PRO A 126 6.79 -21.94 -18.98
CA PRO A 126 7.67 -21.69 -20.12
C PRO A 126 9.12 -21.62 -19.64
N VAL A 127 10.03 -22.25 -20.36
CA VAL A 127 11.45 -22.29 -20.00
C VAL A 127 12.26 -21.44 -20.97
N MET A 128 13.13 -20.59 -20.38
CA MET A 128 14.05 -19.75 -21.13
C MET A 128 15.15 -20.60 -21.74
N MET A 129 15.47 -20.32 -22.98
CA MET A 129 16.61 -20.93 -23.68
C MET A 129 17.89 -20.15 -23.37
N GLY A 130 19.02 -20.72 -23.78
CA GLY A 130 20.35 -20.20 -23.42
C GLY A 130 20.66 -18.77 -23.89
N GLY A 131 19.96 -18.27 -24.92
CA GLY A 131 20.10 -16.90 -25.40
C GLY A 131 19.20 -15.87 -24.71
N GLY A 132 18.32 -16.31 -23.81
CA GLY A 132 17.36 -15.43 -23.12
C GLY A 132 15.97 -15.41 -23.75
N GLU A 133 15.75 -16.19 -24.81
CA GLU A 133 14.48 -16.31 -25.50
C GLU A 133 13.60 -17.42 -24.92
N PHE A 134 12.28 -17.26 -25.12
CA PHE A 134 11.24 -18.26 -24.89
C PHE A 134 10.60 -18.65 -26.22
N ILE A 135 10.14 -19.88 -26.34
CA ILE A 135 9.28 -20.28 -27.45
C ILE A 135 7.85 -20.31 -26.94
N VAL A 136 7.02 -19.42 -27.45
CA VAL A 136 5.60 -19.30 -27.07
C VAL A 136 4.74 -19.40 -28.34
N ASN A 137 3.91 -20.44 -28.38
CA ASN A 137 3.08 -20.74 -29.56
C ASN A 137 3.92 -20.83 -30.87
N GLY A 138 5.10 -21.42 -30.79
CA GLY A 138 6.01 -21.57 -31.90
C GLY A 138 6.84 -20.36 -32.27
N SER A 139 6.60 -19.21 -31.64
CA SER A 139 7.35 -17.97 -31.89
C SER A 139 8.38 -17.71 -30.80
N GLU A 140 9.56 -17.29 -31.19
CA GLU A 140 10.60 -16.87 -30.25
C GLU A 140 10.24 -15.49 -29.68
N ARG A 141 10.28 -15.38 -28.37
CA ARG A 141 9.94 -14.15 -27.62
C ARG A 141 10.95 -13.89 -26.53
N VAL A 142 11.21 -12.62 -26.28
CA VAL A 142 12.12 -12.17 -25.23
C VAL A 142 11.36 -11.26 -24.28
N VAL A 143 11.60 -11.40 -22.99
CA VAL A 143 11.07 -10.49 -21.97
C VAL A 143 11.91 -9.22 -22.00
N VAL A 144 11.26 -8.10 -22.30
CA VAL A 144 11.90 -6.79 -22.35
C VAL A 144 11.75 -6.09 -20.99
N ALA A 145 12.86 -5.60 -20.45
CA ALA A 145 12.86 -4.83 -19.22
C ALA A 145 12.03 -3.54 -19.39
N GLN A 146 11.17 -3.26 -18.44
CA GLN A 146 10.36 -2.03 -18.38
C GLN A 146 10.70 -1.21 -17.15
N LEU A 147 10.76 0.11 -17.32
CA LEU A 147 10.82 1.03 -16.20
C LEU A 147 9.42 1.22 -15.63
N HIS A 148 9.29 1.08 -14.33
CA HIS A 148 8.05 1.38 -13.61
C HIS A 148 8.34 2.35 -12.47
N ARG A 149 7.29 2.96 -11.94
CA ARG A 149 7.43 3.82 -10.75
C ARG A 149 7.85 2.96 -9.58
N SER A 150 8.93 3.37 -8.91
CA SER A 150 9.44 2.66 -7.74
C SER A 150 8.45 2.77 -6.57
N PRO A 151 8.26 1.71 -5.78
CA PRO A 151 7.46 1.80 -4.55
C PRO A 151 7.99 2.89 -3.61
N GLY A 152 7.07 3.50 -2.86
CA GLY A 152 7.39 4.57 -1.91
C GLY A 152 6.38 5.71 -1.96
N ILE A 153 6.82 6.90 -1.54
CA ILE A 153 6.01 8.11 -1.66
C ILE A 153 6.70 9.10 -2.61
N ASP A 154 5.93 9.69 -3.52
CA ASP A 154 6.38 10.71 -4.44
C ASP A 154 5.58 11.99 -4.22
N PHE A 155 6.32 13.12 -4.08
CA PHE A 155 5.73 14.45 -4.00
C PHE A 155 5.93 15.16 -5.34
N ALA A 156 4.89 15.83 -5.80
CA ALA A 156 4.92 16.59 -7.03
C ALA A 156 4.18 17.93 -6.87
N LEU A 157 4.50 18.84 -7.77
CA LEU A 157 3.82 20.13 -7.92
C LEU A 157 3.09 20.12 -9.26
N ASP A 158 1.77 20.07 -9.21
CA ASP A 158 0.94 20.23 -10.40
C ASP A 158 0.64 21.70 -10.62
N ARG A 159 0.72 22.16 -11.88
CA ARG A 159 0.32 23.49 -12.26
C ARG A 159 -1.17 23.49 -12.60
N ALA A 160 -1.97 24.08 -11.74
CA ALA A 160 -3.37 24.34 -12.10
C ALA A 160 -3.47 25.46 -13.13
N SER A 161 -4.60 25.52 -13.83
CA SER A 161 -4.93 26.67 -14.69
C SER A 161 -4.85 27.97 -13.86
N GLY A 162 -3.97 28.89 -14.25
CA GLY A 162 -3.80 30.18 -13.55
C GLY A 162 -2.64 30.25 -12.58
N ASP A 163 -1.54 29.57 -12.83
CA ASP A 163 -0.24 29.71 -12.10
C ASP A 163 -0.23 29.27 -10.63
N LYS A 164 -1.35 28.74 -10.10
CA LYS A 164 -1.37 28.13 -8.76
C LYS A 164 -0.62 26.81 -8.77
N LYS A 165 0.37 26.70 -7.89
CA LYS A 165 1.08 25.45 -7.63
C LYS A 165 0.29 24.62 -6.66
N LEU A 166 -0.20 23.46 -7.10
CA LEU A 166 -0.93 22.51 -6.27
C LEU A 166 -0.01 21.35 -5.88
N HIS A 167 0.10 21.10 -4.60
CA HIS A 167 0.89 19.99 -4.08
C HIS A 167 0.12 18.68 -4.22
N THR A 168 0.84 17.64 -4.65
CA THR A 168 0.33 16.28 -4.72
C THR A 168 1.31 15.32 -4.06
N ALA A 169 0.79 14.31 -3.38
CA ALA A 169 1.57 13.24 -2.80
C ALA A 169 0.96 11.91 -3.24
N ARG A 170 1.79 10.98 -3.69
CA ARG A 170 1.35 9.66 -4.15
C ARG A 170 2.08 8.57 -3.42
N ILE A 171 1.33 7.69 -2.74
CA ILE A 171 1.85 6.48 -2.14
C ILE A 171 1.72 5.36 -3.15
N ILE A 172 2.85 4.75 -3.52
CA ILE A 172 2.96 3.66 -4.48
C ILE A 172 3.44 2.43 -3.74
N PRO A 173 2.59 1.41 -3.52
CA PRO A 173 3.02 0.15 -2.94
C PRO A 173 3.75 -0.71 -4.00
N GLU A 174 4.50 -1.71 -3.55
CA GLU A 174 4.98 -2.79 -4.39
C GLU A 174 3.83 -3.70 -4.84
N ARG A 175 2.89 -3.97 -3.91
CA ARG A 175 1.64 -4.70 -4.13
C ARG A 175 0.51 -4.01 -3.37
N GLY A 176 -0.59 -3.69 -4.05
CA GLY A 176 -1.77 -3.10 -3.44
C GLY A 176 -2.24 -1.81 -4.11
N SER A 177 -3.15 -1.12 -3.45
CA SER A 177 -3.81 0.07 -3.96
C SER A 177 -2.94 1.32 -3.86
N TRP A 178 -2.96 2.12 -4.90
CA TRP A 178 -2.32 3.44 -4.90
C TRP A 178 -3.19 4.46 -4.17
N VAL A 179 -2.55 5.34 -3.44
CA VAL A 179 -3.22 6.45 -2.74
C VAL A 179 -2.62 7.78 -3.19
N ASP A 180 -3.43 8.60 -3.80
CA ASP A 180 -3.06 9.94 -4.26
C ASP A 180 -3.69 10.98 -3.36
N PHE A 181 -2.90 11.78 -2.67
CA PHE A 181 -3.32 13.00 -1.98
C PHE A 181 -3.09 14.20 -2.89
N MET A 182 -4.01 15.11 -2.94
CA MET A 182 -3.92 16.30 -3.78
C MET A 182 -4.61 17.50 -3.15
N VAL A 183 -3.99 18.65 -3.26
CA VAL A 183 -4.59 19.92 -2.86
C VAL A 183 -5.50 20.40 -4.00
N SER A 184 -6.75 20.70 -3.69
CA SER A 184 -7.71 21.26 -4.65
C SER A 184 -7.43 22.74 -4.93
N GLY A 185 -7.97 23.28 -6.02
CA GLY A 185 -7.88 24.72 -6.32
C GLY A 185 -8.48 25.63 -5.27
N LYS A 186 -9.36 25.09 -4.40
CA LYS A 186 -9.95 25.77 -3.24
C LYS A 186 -9.11 25.70 -1.96
N GLY A 187 -7.96 25.03 -2.00
CA GLY A 187 -7.08 24.82 -0.85
C GLY A 187 -7.59 23.77 0.12
N ALA A 188 -8.30 22.75 -0.35
CA ALA A 188 -8.73 21.60 0.44
C ALA A 188 -7.96 20.34 0.03
N LEU A 189 -7.65 19.48 0.99
CA LEU A 189 -6.96 18.21 0.77
C LEU A 189 -7.95 17.13 0.37
N GLN A 190 -7.74 16.57 -0.81
CA GLN A 190 -8.53 15.49 -1.37
C GLN A 190 -7.68 14.23 -1.52
N VAL A 191 -8.32 13.09 -1.52
CA VAL A 191 -7.68 11.79 -1.73
C VAL A 191 -8.37 11.03 -2.86
N ARG A 192 -7.59 10.19 -3.54
CA ARG A 192 -8.07 9.27 -4.55
C ARG A 192 -7.39 7.91 -4.34
N ILE A 193 -8.17 6.84 -4.36
CA ILE A 193 -7.70 5.47 -4.27
C ILE A 193 -7.88 4.80 -5.63
N ASP A 194 -6.84 4.20 -6.19
CA ASP A 194 -6.85 3.43 -7.45
C ASP A 194 -7.57 4.12 -8.62
N GLN A 195 -7.34 5.39 -8.84
CA GLN A 195 -7.96 6.17 -9.93
C GLN A 195 -9.50 6.34 -9.83
N GLN A 196 -10.11 6.01 -8.71
CA GLN A 196 -11.53 6.25 -8.46
C GLN A 196 -11.83 7.74 -8.26
N GLY A 197 -13.09 8.09 -8.02
CA GLY A 197 -13.49 9.47 -7.77
C GLY A 197 -12.83 10.07 -6.52
N LYS A 198 -12.42 11.33 -6.61
CA LYS A 198 -11.84 12.09 -5.50
C LYS A 198 -12.85 12.28 -4.37
N PHE A 199 -12.36 12.34 -3.13
CA PHE A 199 -13.14 12.66 -1.95
C PHE A 199 -12.24 13.34 -0.90
N SER A 200 -12.82 13.88 0.18
CA SER A 200 -12.06 14.54 1.24
C SER A 200 -11.04 13.58 1.89
N ALA A 201 -9.81 14.03 2.08
CA ALA A 201 -8.82 13.25 2.80
C ALA A 201 -9.22 13.02 4.26
N LEU A 202 -9.99 13.92 4.85
CA LEU A 202 -10.48 13.77 6.22
C LEU A 202 -11.45 12.59 6.35
N THR A 203 -12.31 12.37 5.35
CA THR A 203 -13.14 11.15 5.29
C THR A 203 -12.29 9.88 5.37
N LEU A 204 -11.13 9.83 4.65
CA LEU A 204 -10.23 8.70 4.75
C LEU A 204 -9.62 8.55 6.15
N LEU A 205 -9.12 9.64 6.73
CA LEU A 205 -8.52 9.62 8.06
C LEU A 205 -9.51 9.15 9.13
N ARG A 206 -10.75 9.67 9.11
CA ARG A 206 -11.83 9.21 10.02
C ARG A 206 -12.13 7.73 9.89
N ALA A 207 -12.11 7.21 8.65
CA ALA A 207 -12.39 5.80 8.42
C ALA A 207 -11.24 4.86 8.82
N LEU A 208 -10.00 5.36 8.83
CA LEU A 208 -8.83 4.57 9.20
C LEU A 208 -8.70 4.37 10.72
N ASN A 209 -9.06 5.37 11.51
CA ASN A 209 -8.96 5.29 12.97
C ASN A 209 -10.21 5.87 13.64
N PRO A 210 -10.93 5.09 14.48
CA PRO A 210 -12.07 5.58 15.25
C PRO A 210 -11.76 6.78 16.16
N GLU A 211 -10.52 6.88 16.66
CA GLU A 211 -10.07 8.00 17.50
C GLU A 211 -10.05 9.34 16.77
N TRP A 212 -10.11 9.34 15.44
CA TRP A 212 -10.15 10.53 14.60
C TRP A 212 -11.56 10.81 14.07
N GLY A 213 -12.56 10.31 14.79
CA GLY A 213 -13.97 10.43 14.38
C GLY A 213 -14.52 11.85 14.44
N SER A 214 -14.09 12.68 15.40
CA SER A 214 -14.57 14.05 15.55
C SER A 214 -13.74 15.08 14.79
N ASP A 215 -14.32 16.22 14.49
CA ASP A 215 -13.63 17.34 13.83
C ASP A 215 -12.46 17.85 14.67
N GLY A 216 -12.67 17.99 15.98
CA GLY A 216 -11.64 18.47 16.89
C GLY A 216 -10.45 17.54 16.97
N GLN A 217 -10.69 16.23 17.02
CA GLN A 217 -9.62 15.23 17.01
C GLN A 217 -8.79 15.30 15.73
N LEU A 218 -9.44 15.48 14.57
CA LEU A 218 -8.72 15.65 13.29
C LEU A 218 -7.91 16.94 13.26
N LEU A 219 -8.48 18.06 13.73
CA LEU A 219 -7.77 19.34 13.77
C LEU A 219 -6.54 19.27 14.69
N ALA A 220 -6.67 18.59 15.83
CA ALA A 220 -5.58 18.40 16.80
C ALA A 220 -4.40 17.55 16.25
N LEU A 221 -4.60 16.77 15.18
CA LEU A 221 -3.50 16.05 14.51
C LEU A 221 -2.56 16.97 13.74
N PHE A 222 -3.08 18.11 13.26
CA PHE A 222 -2.36 18.97 12.32
C PHE A 222 -2.02 20.32 12.88
N TYR A 223 -2.72 20.77 13.92
CA TYR A 223 -2.55 22.10 14.52
C TYR A 223 -2.31 21.99 16.01
N ASP A 224 -1.53 22.92 16.53
CA ASP A 224 -1.33 23.05 17.96
C ASP A 224 -2.60 23.54 18.65
N VAL A 225 -2.87 22.99 19.83
CA VAL A 225 -4.05 23.27 20.63
C VAL A 225 -3.65 23.95 21.93
N GLU A 226 -4.33 25.02 22.27
CA GLU A 226 -4.17 25.71 23.55
C GLU A 226 -5.48 25.69 24.34
N LYS A 227 -5.40 25.31 25.61
CA LYS A 227 -6.53 25.32 26.52
C LYS A 227 -6.64 26.66 27.21
N VAL A 228 -7.72 27.38 26.96
CA VAL A 228 -8.01 28.65 27.59
C VAL A 228 -9.03 28.44 28.72
N VAL A 229 -8.61 28.75 29.96
CA VAL A 229 -9.43 28.56 31.16
C VAL A 229 -9.93 29.90 31.66
N ARG A 230 -11.21 29.96 32.01
CA ARG A 230 -11.82 31.16 32.60
C ARG A 230 -11.17 31.49 33.95
N PRO A 231 -10.68 32.72 34.18
CA PRO A 231 -10.10 33.12 35.45
C PRO A 231 -11.17 33.11 36.57
N LYS A 232 -10.86 32.49 37.72
CA LYS A 232 -11.77 32.43 38.91
C LYS A 232 -12.15 33.81 39.47
N LYS A 233 -11.30 34.82 39.29
CA LYS A 233 -11.50 36.22 39.69
C LYS A 233 -11.27 37.11 38.46
N GLY A 234 -12.09 37.02 37.44
CA GLY A 234 -11.91 37.81 36.23
C GLY A 234 -13.25 38.24 35.65
N SER A 235 -13.27 39.43 35.08
CA SER A 235 -14.39 39.92 34.30
C SER A 235 -14.67 38.95 33.15
N LYS A 236 -15.94 38.65 32.89
CA LYS A 236 -16.40 37.93 31.70
C LYS A 236 -15.79 38.53 30.41
N ALA A 237 -15.58 39.84 30.40
CA ALA A 237 -14.95 40.58 29.31
C ALA A 237 -13.52 40.12 29.04
N LYS A 238 -12.70 39.79 30.07
CA LYS A 238 -11.33 39.27 29.86
C LYS A 238 -11.32 37.90 29.23
N PHE A 239 -12.27 37.05 29.58
CA PHE A 239 -12.41 35.74 28.95
C PHE A 239 -12.88 35.88 27.49
N ALA A 240 -13.88 36.74 27.24
CA ALA A 240 -14.34 37.04 25.89
C ALA A 240 -13.19 37.53 24.99
N SER A 241 -12.41 38.51 25.46
CA SER A 241 -11.25 39.04 24.72
C SER A 241 -10.12 38.02 24.51
N ALA A 242 -10.03 37.00 25.38
CA ALA A 242 -9.02 35.95 25.22
C ALA A 242 -9.38 34.91 24.15
N ILE A 243 -10.67 34.75 23.83
CA ILE A 243 -11.19 33.79 22.87
C ILE A 243 -11.64 34.43 21.55
N GLU A 244 -11.85 35.75 21.55
CA GLU A 244 -12.25 36.53 20.36
C GLU A 244 -11.19 36.42 19.25
N GLY A 245 -11.65 36.20 18.02
CA GLY A 245 -10.77 36.07 16.84
C GLY A 245 -10.03 34.74 16.71
N ARG A 246 -10.13 33.86 17.72
CA ARG A 246 -9.49 32.55 17.70
C ARG A 246 -10.39 31.49 17.07
N LEU A 247 -9.79 30.39 16.65
CA LEU A 247 -10.48 29.28 16.03
C LEU A 247 -10.84 28.22 17.06
N ALA A 248 -12.10 27.80 17.07
CA ALA A 248 -12.57 26.73 17.94
C ALA A 248 -12.04 25.38 17.51
N LEU A 249 -11.51 24.57 18.42
CA LEU A 249 -11.11 23.21 18.14
C LEU A 249 -12.32 22.31 17.88
N GLU A 250 -13.28 22.36 18.80
CA GLU A 250 -14.51 21.57 18.73
C GLU A 250 -15.75 22.48 18.57
N GLN A 251 -16.82 21.84 18.15
CA GLN A 251 -18.13 22.51 18.08
C GLN A 251 -18.57 23.02 19.46
N ILE A 252 -18.88 24.29 19.54
CA ILE A 252 -19.38 24.94 20.78
C ILE A 252 -20.88 25.08 20.68
N ARG A 253 -21.60 24.52 21.66
CA ARG A 253 -23.05 24.58 21.77
C ARG A 253 -23.48 25.21 23.09
N ASP A 254 -24.65 25.84 23.08
CA ASP A 254 -25.30 26.27 24.33
C ASP A 254 -25.68 25.06 25.18
N THR A 255 -25.19 25.01 26.40
CA THR A 255 -25.48 23.95 27.37
C THR A 255 -26.95 23.85 27.77
N ARG A 256 -27.78 24.92 27.57
CA ARG A 256 -29.19 24.96 27.93
C ARG A 256 -30.13 24.73 26.77
N THR A 257 -29.85 25.35 25.61
CA THR A 257 -30.74 25.31 24.43
C THR A 257 -30.28 24.22 23.43
N GLY A 258 -29.01 23.79 23.48
CA GLY A 258 -28.40 22.89 22.49
C GLY A 258 -28.10 23.62 21.17
N GLU A 259 -28.31 24.92 21.09
CA GLU A 259 -28.05 25.71 19.89
C GLU A 259 -26.55 25.76 19.59
N GLU A 260 -26.18 25.58 18.34
CA GLU A 260 -24.81 25.64 17.88
C GLU A 260 -24.37 27.08 17.69
N TRP A 261 -23.34 27.49 18.44
CA TRP A 261 -22.75 28.82 18.32
C TRP A 261 -21.59 28.88 17.34
N VAL A 262 -20.71 27.88 17.39
CA VAL A 262 -19.50 27.82 16.55
C VAL A 262 -19.23 26.36 16.12
N LYS A 263 -18.89 26.16 14.86
CA LYS A 263 -18.39 24.87 14.36
C LYS A 263 -16.89 24.73 14.57
N SER A 264 -16.41 23.50 14.57
CA SER A 264 -14.98 23.21 14.60
C SER A 264 -14.26 23.93 13.45
N GLY A 265 -13.11 24.53 13.74
CA GLY A 265 -12.33 25.30 12.78
C GLY A 265 -12.93 26.64 12.35
N GLN A 266 -13.98 27.12 13.00
CA GLN A 266 -14.55 28.46 12.77
C GLN A 266 -13.99 29.50 13.75
N VAL A 267 -13.91 30.75 13.29
CA VAL A 267 -13.49 31.88 14.08
C VAL A 267 -14.60 32.26 15.05
N ILE A 268 -14.25 32.47 16.31
CA ILE A 268 -15.15 32.99 17.35
C ILE A 268 -15.28 34.51 17.17
N THR A 269 -16.43 34.96 16.75
CA THR A 269 -16.72 36.42 16.64
C THR A 269 -16.89 37.05 18.00
N ALA A 270 -16.81 38.42 18.09
CA ALA A 270 -16.98 39.16 19.32
C ALA A 270 -18.35 38.85 20.01
N GLU A 271 -19.41 38.79 19.22
CA GLU A 271 -20.77 38.50 19.74
C GLU A 271 -20.83 37.08 20.35
N ILE A 272 -20.26 36.09 19.66
CA ILE A 272 -20.22 34.72 20.15
C ILE A 272 -19.31 34.59 21.38
N ALA A 273 -18.18 35.33 21.42
CA ALA A 273 -17.28 35.35 22.57
C ALA A 273 -17.99 35.87 23.83
N GLU A 274 -18.85 36.90 23.71
CA GLU A 274 -19.68 37.37 24.79
C GLU A 274 -20.72 36.34 25.24
N HIS A 275 -21.39 35.66 24.32
CA HIS A 275 -22.31 34.57 24.63
C HIS A 275 -21.64 33.43 25.38
N ILE A 276 -20.46 33.00 24.92
CA ILE A 276 -19.65 31.97 25.57
C ILE A 276 -19.21 32.43 26.97
N ALA A 277 -18.77 33.69 27.10
CA ALA A 277 -18.41 34.27 28.40
C ALA A 277 -19.58 34.42 29.35
N ALA A 278 -20.81 34.52 28.85
CA ALA A 278 -22.03 34.53 29.66
C ALA A 278 -22.49 33.13 30.08
N SER A 279 -22.10 32.09 29.35
CA SER A 279 -22.47 30.68 29.58
C SER A 279 -21.80 30.08 30.81
N ALA A 280 -22.09 28.80 31.09
CA ALA A 280 -21.49 28.02 32.16
C ALA A 280 -20.11 27.40 31.77
N LEU A 281 -19.64 27.60 30.54
CA LEU A 281 -18.38 27.06 30.07
C LEU A 281 -17.20 27.71 30.82
N THR A 282 -16.33 26.87 31.38
CA THR A 282 -15.17 27.30 32.18
C THR A 282 -13.85 27.15 31.45
N GLU A 283 -13.80 26.32 30.42
CA GLU A 283 -12.62 26.05 29.63
C GLU A 283 -12.99 25.80 28.17
N LEU A 284 -12.07 26.13 27.27
CA LEU A 284 -12.20 25.94 25.84
C LEU A 284 -10.84 25.54 25.26
N ASP A 285 -10.86 24.57 24.37
CA ASP A 285 -9.72 24.21 23.58
C ASP A 285 -9.79 24.97 22.24
N LEU A 286 -8.75 25.74 21.95
CA LEU A 286 -8.66 26.63 20.80
C LEU A 286 -7.43 26.28 19.97
N LEU A 287 -7.53 26.48 18.66
CA LEU A 287 -6.36 26.32 17.78
C LEU A 287 -5.41 27.51 17.96
N VAL A 288 -4.12 27.20 18.02
CA VAL A 288 -3.07 28.20 17.92
C VAL A 288 -2.98 28.61 16.46
N ASP A 289 -2.88 29.90 16.19
CA ASP A 289 -2.92 30.54 14.87
C ASP A 289 -2.34 29.67 13.74
N PRO A 290 -3.18 29.01 12.92
CA PRO A 290 -2.69 28.07 11.93
C PRO A 290 -2.08 28.82 10.75
N GLU A 291 -0.78 28.60 10.49
CA GLU A 291 -0.09 29.18 9.34
C GLU A 291 -0.71 28.74 7.99
N ASP A 292 -1.19 27.50 7.92
CA ASP A 292 -1.82 26.93 6.71
C ASP A 292 -3.27 26.48 7.00
N PRO A 293 -4.28 27.07 6.35
CA PRO A 293 -5.69 26.74 6.55
C PRO A 293 -6.13 25.48 5.80
N LEU A 294 -5.21 24.66 5.25
CA LEU A 294 -5.48 23.51 4.37
C LEU A 294 -6.50 22.54 5.00
N ILE A 295 -6.29 22.13 6.24
CA ILE A 295 -7.15 21.16 6.91
C ILE A 295 -8.49 21.78 7.30
N ILE A 296 -8.50 23.02 7.73
CA ILE A 296 -9.73 23.77 8.02
C ILE A 296 -10.62 23.89 6.77
N ASN A 297 -10.00 24.16 5.60
CA ASN A 297 -10.73 24.21 4.34
C ASN A 297 -11.19 22.80 3.91
N SER A 298 -10.40 21.78 4.21
CA SER A 298 -10.79 20.38 3.94
C SER A 298 -11.98 19.96 4.80
N LEU A 299 -12.06 20.44 6.03
CA LEU A 299 -13.19 20.19 6.92
C LEU A 299 -14.50 20.78 6.37
N LYS A 300 -14.45 21.96 5.73
CA LYS A 300 -15.62 22.58 5.09
C LYS A 300 -16.13 21.77 3.88
N GLU A 301 -15.27 21.02 3.21
CA GLU A 301 -15.63 20.15 2.08
C GLU A 301 -15.96 18.71 2.52
N ASP A 302 -15.66 18.33 3.76
CA ASP A 302 -15.96 16.99 4.28
C ASP A 302 -17.45 16.83 4.53
N THR A 303 -17.99 15.70 4.11
CA THR A 303 -19.41 15.35 4.27
C THR A 303 -19.67 14.36 5.39
N SER A 304 -18.60 13.80 5.96
CA SER A 304 -18.68 12.82 7.05
C SER A 304 -18.43 13.49 8.40
N ASN A 305 -19.25 13.17 9.40
CA ASN A 305 -19.15 13.78 10.74
C ASN A 305 -18.57 12.80 11.77
N ASN A 306 -18.51 11.52 11.44
CA ASN A 306 -18.04 10.47 12.35
C ASN A 306 -17.39 9.32 11.58
N HIS A 307 -16.78 8.38 12.33
CA HIS A 307 -16.11 7.21 11.79
C HIS A 307 -17.03 6.31 10.95
N GLU A 308 -18.26 6.08 11.37
CA GLU A 308 -19.19 5.17 10.68
C GLU A 308 -19.71 5.75 9.37
N GLU A 309 -20.00 7.05 9.33
CA GLU A 309 -20.36 7.75 8.10
C GLU A 309 -19.20 7.76 7.11
N ALA A 310 -17.96 7.97 7.58
CA ALA A 310 -16.77 7.94 6.77
C ALA A 310 -16.52 6.55 6.15
N LEU A 311 -16.65 5.49 6.95
CA LEU A 311 -16.59 4.11 6.47
C LEU A 311 -17.63 3.82 5.38
N SER A 312 -18.86 4.26 5.62
CA SER A 312 -19.97 4.10 4.68
C SER A 312 -19.73 4.84 3.37
N ALA A 313 -19.25 6.07 3.45
CA ALA A 313 -18.93 6.90 2.29
C ALA A 313 -17.81 6.29 1.43
N ILE A 314 -16.76 5.75 2.05
CA ILE A 314 -15.66 5.12 1.34
C ILE A 314 -16.13 3.78 0.73
N TYR A 315 -16.89 2.98 1.48
CA TYR A 315 -17.41 1.71 0.95
C TYR A 315 -18.27 1.92 -0.30
N ALA A 316 -19.17 2.92 -0.27
CA ALA A 316 -20.00 3.25 -1.42
C ALA A 316 -19.18 3.69 -2.65
N LYS A 317 -18.03 4.36 -2.44
CA LYS A 317 -17.11 4.73 -3.52
C LYS A 317 -16.31 3.55 -4.05
N LEU A 318 -15.81 2.66 -3.17
CA LEU A 318 -15.00 1.51 -3.55
C LEU A 318 -15.82 0.36 -4.13
N ARG A 319 -17.08 0.23 -3.74
CA ARG A 319 -18.02 -0.80 -4.17
C ARG A 319 -19.38 -0.20 -4.56
N PRO A 320 -19.43 0.58 -5.65
CA PRO A 320 -20.69 1.20 -6.09
C PRO A 320 -21.74 0.13 -6.39
N GLY A 321 -22.98 0.38 -5.96
CA GLY A 321 -24.11 -0.53 -6.16
C GLY A 321 -24.32 -1.60 -5.09
N ASN A 322 -23.37 -1.79 -4.17
CA ASN A 322 -23.55 -2.73 -3.05
C ASN A 322 -24.19 -2.04 -1.84
N PRO A 323 -25.09 -2.70 -1.11
CA PRO A 323 -25.62 -2.18 0.14
C PRO A 323 -24.50 -2.00 1.16
N VAL A 324 -24.48 -0.86 1.82
CA VAL A 324 -23.47 -0.53 2.81
C VAL A 324 -23.71 -1.30 4.10
N GLN A 325 -22.70 -2.05 4.56
CA GLN A 325 -22.64 -2.72 5.85
C GLN A 325 -21.35 -2.32 6.54
N LEU A 326 -21.43 -1.79 7.75
CA LEU A 326 -20.29 -1.22 8.48
C LEU A 326 -19.16 -2.24 8.70
N GLU A 327 -19.51 -3.46 9.07
CA GLU A 327 -18.50 -4.53 9.27
C GLU A 327 -17.75 -4.83 7.98
N LYS A 328 -18.48 -4.99 6.86
CA LYS A 328 -17.84 -5.22 5.54
C LYS A 328 -17.05 -4.03 5.05
N ALA A 329 -17.44 -2.80 5.42
CA ALA A 329 -16.69 -1.60 5.10
C ALA A 329 -15.36 -1.57 5.86
N ARG A 330 -15.38 -1.94 7.14
CA ARG A 330 -14.18 -2.05 7.98
C ARG A 330 -13.25 -3.14 7.47
N GLU A 331 -13.76 -4.33 7.21
CA GLU A 331 -12.99 -5.44 6.62
C GLU A 331 -12.37 -5.05 5.28
N LEU A 332 -13.11 -4.35 4.41
CA LEU A 332 -12.60 -3.90 3.12
C LEU A 332 -11.40 -2.97 3.25
N LEU A 333 -11.43 -2.01 4.18
CA LEU A 333 -10.31 -1.09 4.42
C LEU A 333 -9.14 -1.82 5.07
N GLN A 334 -9.42 -2.67 6.06
CA GLN A 334 -8.40 -3.48 6.72
C GLN A 334 -7.66 -4.35 5.72
N ASP A 335 -8.38 -5.06 4.87
CA ASP A 335 -7.81 -5.91 3.83
C ASP A 335 -7.01 -5.13 2.79
N ARG A 336 -7.49 -3.93 2.43
CA ARG A 336 -6.90 -3.15 1.36
C ARG A 336 -5.59 -2.50 1.73
N PHE A 337 -5.38 -2.10 3.00
CA PHE A 337 -4.23 -1.32 3.43
C PHE A 337 -3.39 -1.95 4.53
N PHE A 338 -3.96 -2.84 5.33
CA PHE A 338 -3.32 -3.39 6.52
C PHE A 338 -3.12 -4.91 6.48
N ASN A 339 -3.67 -5.58 5.47
CA ASN A 339 -3.45 -7.02 5.26
C ASN A 339 -2.16 -7.23 4.46
N GLU A 340 -1.14 -7.82 5.09
CA GLU A 340 0.18 -8.06 4.47
C GLU A 340 0.11 -8.93 3.21
N ALA A 341 -0.87 -9.82 3.11
CA ALA A 341 -1.08 -10.64 1.92
C ALA A 341 -1.60 -9.84 0.72
N ARG A 342 -2.25 -8.69 0.94
CA ARG A 342 -2.87 -7.88 -0.11
C ARG A 342 -2.17 -6.55 -0.36
N TYR A 343 -1.53 -5.99 0.66
CA TYR A 343 -0.83 -4.71 0.58
C TYR A 343 0.59 -4.82 1.11
N SER A 344 1.56 -4.42 0.31
CA SER A 344 2.95 -4.36 0.74
C SER A 344 3.67 -3.19 0.08
N LEU A 345 4.30 -2.36 0.89
CA LEU A 345 5.23 -1.33 0.41
C LEU A 345 6.55 -1.92 -0.10
N GLY A 346 6.83 -3.17 0.25
CA GLY A 346 8.11 -3.81 -0.01
C GLY A 346 9.28 -3.17 0.77
N LYS A 347 10.45 -3.76 0.65
CA LYS A 347 11.67 -3.24 1.31
C LYS A 347 12.06 -1.86 0.74
N VAL A 348 11.99 -1.72 -0.58
CA VAL A 348 12.36 -0.47 -1.28
C VAL A 348 11.40 0.65 -0.94
N GLY A 349 10.08 0.36 -0.94
CA GLY A 349 9.05 1.34 -0.60
C GLY A 349 9.19 1.85 0.83
N ARG A 350 9.37 0.94 1.80
CA ARG A 350 9.59 1.32 3.21
C ARG A 350 10.86 2.14 3.37
N PHE A 351 11.97 1.71 2.79
CA PHE A 351 13.23 2.47 2.83
C PHE A 351 13.06 3.90 2.29
N ARG A 352 12.40 4.08 1.14
CA ARG A 352 12.19 5.40 0.54
C ARG A 352 11.29 6.30 1.40
N ILE A 353 10.23 5.75 1.99
CA ILE A 353 9.34 6.49 2.90
C ILE A 353 10.10 6.90 4.15
N SER A 354 10.73 5.98 4.84
CA SER A 354 11.48 6.24 6.08
C SER A 354 12.58 7.27 5.88
N ARG A 355 13.28 7.23 4.73
CA ARG A 355 14.27 8.25 4.37
C ARG A 355 13.66 9.63 4.17
N LYS A 356 12.48 9.73 3.53
CA LYS A 356 11.82 11.02 3.29
C LYS A 356 11.28 11.66 4.57
N PHE A 357 10.84 10.84 5.51
CA PHE A 357 10.32 11.30 6.81
C PHE A 357 11.36 11.29 7.94
N SER A 358 12.65 11.09 7.60
CA SER A 358 13.77 11.09 8.56
C SER A 358 13.63 10.06 9.71
N ARG A 359 13.10 8.88 9.37
CA ARG A 359 12.94 7.73 10.29
C ARG A 359 13.85 6.55 9.87
N PRO A 360 15.19 6.67 9.96
CA PRO A 360 16.11 5.67 9.41
C PRO A 360 16.04 4.30 10.10
N GLU A 361 15.62 4.22 11.35
CA GLU A 361 15.43 2.98 12.11
C GLU A 361 14.36 2.07 11.50
N GLU A 362 13.35 2.62 10.86
CA GLU A 362 12.27 1.88 10.22
C GLU A 362 12.61 1.40 8.80
N ALA A 363 13.69 1.92 8.23
CA ALA A 363 14.03 1.66 6.82
C ALA A 363 14.21 0.17 6.50
N ASN A 364 14.75 -0.60 7.44
CA ASN A 364 15.02 -2.03 7.28
C ASN A 364 13.99 -2.94 7.95
N ASN A 365 13.46 -2.51 9.11
CA ASN A 365 12.65 -3.34 10.01
C ASN A 365 11.22 -2.83 10.18
N GLY A 366 10.86 -1.71 9.56
CA GLY A 366 9.50 -1.16 9.64
C GLY A 366 8.47 -2.06 8.95
N PRO A 367 7.21 -2.02 9.38
CA PRO A 367 6.13 -2.80 8.80
C PRO A 367 5.94 -2.48 7.32
N ARG A 368 5.54 -3.49 6.57
CA ARG A 368 5.38 -3.40 5.10
C ARG A 368 4.00 -2.89 4.70
N THR A 369 3.05 -2.90 5.60
CA THR A 369 1.71 -2.33 5.39
C THR A 369 1.73 -0.82 5.58
N LEU A 370 0.64 -0.14 5.20
CA LEU A 370 0.41 1.25 5.57
C LEU A 370 0.37 1.36 7.09
N GLN A 371 0.97 2.41 7.62
CA GLN A 371 0.85 2.80 9.02
C GLN A 371 0.17 4.15 9.10
N ILE A 372 -0.48 4.37 10.22
CA ILE A 372 -1.25 5.58 10.50
C ILE A 372 -0.39 6.58 11.31
N GLU A 373 0.89 6.39 11.37
CA GLU A 373 1.82 7.27 12.10
C GLU A 373 2.19 8.52 11.31
#